data_d8f2b51ed05ad5138db444507be08c33
#
_entry.id   d8f2b51ed05ad5138db444507be08c33
#
_cell.length_a   1.000
_cell.length_b   1.000
_cell.length_c   1.000
_cell.angle_alpha   90.00
_cell.angle_beta   90.00
_cell.angle_gamma   90.00
#
_symmetry.space_group_name_H-M   'P 1'
#
loop_
_entity.id
_entity.type
_entity.pdbx_description
1 polymer ?
#
loop_
_entity_poly.entity_id
_entity_poly.type
_entity_poly.pdbx_seq_one_letter_code
_entity_poly.pdbx_strand_id
1 'polypeptide(L)'
;MKKFILITSIFFLIFNLSYSSSSRGNENNIYKKIDLFSEVLDKVKKEYVEDIDQSEVMDAAINGVLQSLDPYSAYMSPSMYKEMATETSGEFGGLGIEVSMEAGVVKVISPIDDSPASKAGIKAGDYIVKINNIQVQGKSLTEAVELMRGPIGSEINITIRRVGVKKALNFKIKRAVIEVASVKSEIKNKNIGYIRLTSFNENSSDQVKDKI
;
A
#
# COMPACT_ATOMS: atom_id res chain seq x y z
N MET A 1 -60.00 -46.74 5.74
CA MET A 1 -58.62 -46.52 6.00
C MET A 1 -57.79 -46.29 4.72
N LYS A 2 -57.86 -47.13 3.69
CA LYS A 2 -57.05 -46.96 2.45
C LYS A 2 -57.29 -45.63 1.70
N LYS A 3 -58.50 -45.08 1.67
CA LYS A 3 -58.84 -43.80 1.01
C LYS A 3 -58.32 -42.59 1.77
N PHE A 4 -58.17 -42.67 3.09
CA PHE A 4 -57.64 -41.59 3.91
C PHE A 4 -56.13 -41.46 3.76
N ILE A 5 -55.41 -42.58 3.65
CA ILE A 5 -53.96 -42.64 3.43
C ILE A 5 -53.60 -42.10 2.03
N LEU A 6 -54.44 -42.33 1.03
CA LEU A 6 -54.23 -41.85 -0.34
C LEU A 6 -54.37 -40.31 -0.40
N ILE A 7 -55.31 -39.70 0.28
CA ILE A 7 -55.56 -38.26 0.32
C ILE A 7 -54.40 -37.55 1.06
N THR A 8 -53.93 -38.08 2.19
CA THR A 8 -52.78 -37.51 2.93
C THR A 8 -51.48 -37.61 2.15
N SER A 9 -51.28 -38.70 1.39
CA SER A 9 -50.10 -38.85 0.52
C SER A 9 -50.08 -37.86 -0.64
N ILE A 10 -51.24 -37.58 -1.26
CA ILE A 10 -51.35 -36.58 -2.35
C ILE A 10 -51.17 -35.17 -1.79
N PHE A 11 -51.65 -34.85 -0.59
CA PHE A 11 -51.42 -33.55 0.04
C PHE A 11 -49.95 -33.29 0.37
N PHE A 12 -49.23 -34.33 0.83
CA PHE A 12 -47.79 -34.25 1.11
C PHE A 12 -46.95 -34.11 -0.17
N LEU A 13 -47.41 -34.69 -1.28
CA LEU A 13 -46.74 -34.58 -2.58
C LEU A 13 -46.91 -33.15 -3.17
N ILE A 14 -48.09 -32.54 -3.05
CA ILE A 14 -48.39 -31.18 -3.50
C ILE A 14 -47.64 -30.15 -2.66
N PHE A 15 -47.52 -30.38 -1.33
CA PHE A 15 -46.79 -29.48 -0.44
C PHE A 15 -45.29 -29.42 -0.73
N ASN A 16 -44.70 -30.52 -1.17
CA ASN A 16 -43.27 -30.53 -1.57
C ASN A 16 -43.00 -29.89 -2.94
N LEU A 17 -43.98 -29.85 -3.86
CA LEU A 17 -43.82 -29.16 -5.15
C LEU A 17 -43.89 -27.63 -5.00
N SER A 18 -44.53 -27.12 -3.95
CA SER A 18 -44.65 -25.65 -3.74
C SER A 18 -43.43 -25.02 -3.11
N TYR A 19 -42.51 -25.78 -2.54
CA TYR A 19 -41.30 -25.25 -1.89
C TYR A 19 -40.10 -25.05 -2.83
N SER A 20 -40.21 -25.48 -4.08
CA SER A 20 -39.04 -25.51 -5.01
C SER A 20 -38.98 -24.34 -6.00
N SER A 21 -39.77 -23.28 -5.87
CA SER A 21 -39.91 -22.28 -6.94
C SER A 21 -39.49 -20.83 -6.60
N SER A 22 -38.79 -20.57 -5.51
CA SER A 22 -38.56 -19.16 -5.13
C SER A 22 -37.11 -18.61 -5.25
N SER A 23 -36.16 -19.40 -5.74
CA SER A 23 -34.75 -18.92 -5.78
C SER A 23 -34.17 -18.65 -7.18
N ARG A 24 -34.77 -19.16 -8.25
CA ARG A 24 -34.17 -19.09 -9.59
C ARG A 24 -34.31 -17.74 -10.33
N GLY A 25 -35.19 -16.86 -9.88
CA GLY A 25 -35.45 -15.59 -10.55
C GLY A 25 -34.38 -14.53 -10.33
N ASN A 26 -33.69 -14.57 -9.21
CA ASN A 26 -32.72 -13.54 -8.84
C ASN A 26 -31.27 -13.86 -9.32
N GLU A 27 -30.91 -15.14 -9.34
CA GLU A 27 -29.59 -15.57 -9.85
C GLU A 27 -29.38 -15.23 -11.34
N ASN A 28 -30.38 -15.45 -12.17
CA ASN A 28 -30.32 -15.11 -13.61
C ASN A 28 -30.14 -13.61 -13.87
N ASN A 29 -30.52 -12.75 -12.94
CA ASN A 29 -30.38 -11.29 -13.12
C ASN A 29 -28.96 -10.82 -12.79
N ILE A 30 -28.30 -11.43 -11.78
CA ILE A 30 -26.95 -11.03 -11.41
C ILE A 30 -25.92 -11.50 -12.47
N TYR A 31 -26.06 -12.70 -13.01
CA TYR A 31 -25.17 -13.18 -14.08
C TYR A 31 -25.29 -12.34 -15.35
N LYS A 32 -26.49 -11.92 -15.74
CA LYS A 32 -26.69 -10.99 -16.85
C LYS A 32 -26.02 -9.63 -16.61
N LYS A 33 -25.97 -9.17 -15.37
CA LYS A 33 -25.27 -7.91 -15.02
C LYS A 33 -23.76 -8.09 -15.05
N ILE A 34 -23.24 -9.26 -14.68
CA ILE A 34 -21.83 -9.59 -14.79
C ILE A 34 -21.41 -9.68 -16.26
N ASP A 35 -22.23 -10.32 -17.10
CA ASP A 35 -21.99 -10.39 -18.55
C ASP A 35 -21.94 -8.98 -19.16
N LEU A 36 -22.92 -8.14 -18.84
CA LEU A 36 -22.95 -6.74 -19.28
C LEU A 36 -21.72 -5.96 -18.80
N PHE A 37 -21.29 -6.17 -17.55
CA PHE A 37 -20.09 -5.55 -17.03
C PHE A 37 -18.84 -5.97 -17.82
N SER A 38 -18.72 -7.26 -18.14
CA SER A 38 -17.64 -7.78 -18.95
C SER A 38 -17.63 -7.22 -20.38
N GLU A 39 -18.83 -7.09 -21.01
CA GLU A 39 -18.96 -6.46 -22.33
C GLU A 39 -18.51 -4.98 -22.31
N VAL A 40 -18.88 -4.25 -21.25
CA VAL A 40 -18.47 -2.85 -21.08
C VAL A 40 -16.94 -2.75 -20.91
N LEU A 41 -16.32 -3.61 -20.11
CA LEU A 41 -14.86 -3.63 -19.95
C LEU A 41 -14.15 -3.94 -21.28
N ASP A 42 -14.65 -4.91 -22.01
CA ASP A 42 -14.11 -5.27 -23.33
C ASP A 42 -14.22 -4.11 -24.33
N LYS A 43 -15.33 -3.40 -24.29
CA LYS A 43 -15.56 -2.23 -25.16
C LYS A 43 -14.62 -1.09 -24.78
N VAL A 44 -14.49 -0.78 -23.49
CA VAL A 44 -13.56 0.24 -22.99
C VAL A 44 -12.12 -0.09 -23.41
N LYS A 45 -11.68 -1.34 -23.23
CA LYS A 45 -10.36 -1.78 -23.65
C LYS A 45 -10.08 -1.60 -25.14
N LYS A 46 -11.11 -1.79 -26.00
CA LYS A 46 -10.95 -1.76 -27.46
C LYS A 46 -11.10 -0.37 -28.06
N GLU A 47 -11.93 0.47 -27.47
CA GLU A 47 -12.40 1.71 -28.10
C GLU A 47 -11.96 2.98 -27.34
N TYR A 48 -11.41 2.85 -26.12
CA TYR A 48 -10.93 4.02 -25.39
C TYR A 48 -9.65 4.56 -26.03
N VAL A 49 -9.48 5.90 -26.00
CA VAL A 49 -8.40 6.60 -26.72
C VAL A 49 -7.02 6.36 -26.11
N GLU A 50 -6.94 6.06 -24.81
CA GLU A 50 -5.70 5.80 -24.09
C GLU A 50 -5.64 4.34 -23.66
N ASP A 51 -4.42 3.80 -23.53
CA ASP A 51 -4.21 2.48 -22.95
C ASP A 51 -4.62 2.49 -21.48
N ILE A 52 -5.49 1.57 -21.09
CA ILE A 52 -5.98 1.44 -19.73
C ILE A 52 -5.33 0.25 -19.02
N ASP A 53 -4.95 0.42 -17.77
CA ASP A 53 -4.60 -0.68 -16.89
C ASP A 53 -5.88 -1.39 -16.42
N GLN A 54 -6.04 -2.64 -16.87
CA GLN A 54 -7.21 -3.45 -16.52
C GLN A 54 -7.29 -3.76 -15.02
N SER A 55 -6.15 -3.82 -14.33
CA SER A 55 -6.11 -4.05 -12.88
C SER A 55 -6.67 -2.84 -12.15
N GLU A 56 -6.25 -1.63 -12.52
CA GLU A 56 -6.75 -0.39 -11.92
C GLU A 56 -8.26 -0.21 -12.15
N VAL A 57 -8.74 -0.52 -13.36
CA VAL A 57 -10.19 -0.44 -13.67
C VAL A 57 -10.99 -1.45 -12.84
N MET A 58 -10.45 -2.67 -12.65
CA MET A 58 -11.11 -3.68 -11.82
C MET A 58 -11.11 -3.28 -10.33
N ASP A 59 -10.00 -2.75 -9.82
CA ASP A 59 -9.90 -2.25 -8.45
C ASP A 59 -10.90 -1.11 -8.22
N ALA A 60 -11.05 -0.20 -9.19
CA ALA A 60 -12.03 0.88 -9.14
C ALA A 60 -13.48 0.34 -9.14
N ALA A 61 -13.77 -0.70 -9.91
CA ALA A 61 -15.08 -1.34 -9.93
C ALA A 61 -15.43 -2.01 -8.59
N ILE A 62 -14.48 -2.75 -8.00
CA ILE A 62 -14.62 -3.37 -6.68
C ILE A 62 -14.86 -2.28 -5.62
N ASN A 63 -14.08 -1.21 -5.67
CA ASN A 63 -14.25 -0.08 -4.75
C ASN A 63 -15.63 0.58 -4.90
N GLY A 64 -16.12 0.75 -6.13
CA GLY A 64 -17.48 1.25 -6.38
C GLY A 64 -18.58 0.39 -5.76
N VAL A 65 -18.43 -0.94 -5.79
CA VAL A 65 -19.37 -1.86 -5.10
C VAL A 65 -19.33 -1.62 -3.60
N LEU A 66 -18.15 -1.52 -2.98
CA LEU A 66 -18.04 -1.32 -1.54
C LEU A 66 -18.56 0.05 -1.10
N GLN A 67 -18.24 1.10 -1.83
CA GLN A 67 -18.74 2.45 -1.55
C GLN A 67 -20.27 2.57 -1.65
N SER A 68 -20.93 1.66 -2.40
CA SER A 68 -22.40 1.62 -2.46
C SER A 68 -23.04 1.12 -1.15
N LEU A 69 -22.27 0.51 -0.26
CA LEU A 69 -22.74 0.00 1.04
C LEU A 69 -22.77 1.12 2.09
N ASP A 70 -21.65 1.80 2.25
CA ASP A 70 -21.45 2.90 3.20
C ASP A 70 -20.18 3.70 2.87
N PRO A 71 -19.99 4.93 3.42
CA PRO A 71 -18.83 5.76 3.12
C PRO A 71 -17.52 5.28 3.76
N TYR A 72 -17.55 4.26 4.61
CA TYR A 72 -16.37 3.72 5.31
C TYR A 72 -15.86 2.44 4.69
N SER A 73 -16.68 1.80 3.84
CA SER A 73 -16.28 0.59 3.12
C SER A 73 -15.46 0.94 1.88
N ALA A 74 -14.26 0.42 1.80
CA ALA A 74 -13.36 0.65 0.67
C ALA A 74 -12.51 -0.60 0.37
N TYR A 75 -12.15 -0.77 -0.89
CA TYR A 75 -11.15 -1.73 -1.32
C TYR A 75 -9.77 -1.09 -1.28
N MET A 76 -8.82 -1.81 -0.74
CA MET A 76 -7.41 -1.43 -0.81
C MET A 76 -6.65 -2.44 -1.66
N SER A 77 -5.98 -1.97 -2.68
CA SER A 77 -5.01 -2.80 -3.39
C SER A 77 -3.89 -3.26 -2.44
N PRO A 78 -3.14 -4.33 -2.76
CA PRO A 78 -2.03 -4.77 -1.92
C PRO A 78 -1.00 -3.68 -1.61
N SER A 79 -0.76 -2.75 -2.55
CA SER A 79 0.11 -1.59 -2.35
C SER A 79 -0.47 -0.59 -1.35
N MET A 80 -1.73 -0.19 -1.52
CA MET A 80 -2.43 0.73 -0.61
C MET A 80 -2.54 0.17 0.82
N TYR A 81 -2.84 -1.14 0.95
CA TYR A 81 -2.86 -1.80 2.25
C TYR A 81 -1.49 -1.75 2.94
N LYS A 82 -0.42 -2.01 2.19
CA LYS A 82 0.95 -1.94 2.71
C LYS A 82 1.34 -0.52 3.14
N GLU A 83 0.95 0.50 2.38
CA GLU A 83 1.16 1.91 2.75
C GLU A 83 0.41 2.25 4.03
N MET A 84 -0.87 1.94 4.10
CA MET A 84 -1.69 2.16 5.30
C MET A 84 -1.13 1.43 6.53
N ALA A 85 -0.71 0.17 6.38
CA ALA A 85 -0.07 -0.58 7.46
C ALA A 85 1.21 0.09 7.93
N THR A 86 2.04 0.61 7.02
CA THR A 86 3.26 1.37 7.33
C THR A 86 2.94 2.68 8.06
N GLU A 87 1.94 3.42 7.62
CA GLU A 87 1.53 4.67 8.28
C GLU A 87 0.98 4.42 9.68
N THR A 88 0.21 3.35 9.84
CA THR A 88 -0.39 2.96 11.12
C THR A 88 0.67 2.49 12.12
N SER A 89 1.57 1.60 11.70
CA SER A 89 2.67 1.13 12.57
C SER A 89 3.71 2.22 12.84
N GLY A 90 3.89 3.16 11.93
CA GLY A 90 4.97 4.14 11.98
C GLY A 90 6.35 3.55 11.70
N GLU A 91 6.40 2.34 11.13
CA GLU A 91 7.63 1.61 10.86
C GLU A 91 7.64 1.03 9.45
N PHE A 92 8.81 1.00 8.82
CA PHE A 92 8.98 0.33 7.52
C PHE A 92 10.38 -0.27 7.36
N GLY A 93 10.47 -1.29 6.52
CA GLY A 93 11.76 -1.86 6.14
C GLY A 93 12.48 -0.98 5.13
N GLY A 94 13.64 -0.43 5.51
CA GLY A 94 14.35 0.52 4.67
C GLY A 94 15.80 0.73 5.07
N LEU A 95 16.38 1.82 4.56
CA LEU A 95 17.78 2.19 4.76
C LEU A 95 17.95 3.31 5.78
N GLY A 96 16.88 4.09 6.05
CA GLY A 96 16.95 5.28 6.90
C GLY A 96 17.67 6.43 6.20
N ILE A 97 17.20 6.83 5.03
CA ILE A 97 17.74 7.95 4.25
C ILE A 97 16.61 8.90 3.89
N GLU A 98 16.77 10.16 4.18
CA GLU A 98 15.96 11.23 3.63
C GLU A 98 16.52 11.62 2.25
N VAL A 99 15.67 11.62 1.22
CA VAL A 99 16.08 11.86 -0.16
C VAL A 99 15.20 12.90 -0.84
N SER A 100 15.76 13.57 -1.83
CA SER A 100 15.03 14.47 -2.73
C SER A 100 15.45 14.24 -4.17
N MET A 101 14.67 14.77 -5.10
CA MET A 101 15.05 14.79 -6.52
C MET A 101 15.77 16.10 -6.84
N GLU A 102 16.98 16.02 -7.39
CA GLU A 102 17.75 17.16 -7.87
C GLU A 102 18.28 16.87 -9.28
N ALA A 103 17.88 17.67 -10.25
CA ALA A 103 18.28 17.52 -11.65
C ALA A 103 18.08 16.09 -12.23
N GLY A 104 16.97 15.43 -11.87
CA GLY A 104 16.63 14.09 -12.34
C GLY A 104 17.44 12.96 -11.69
N VAL A 105 18.13 13.24 -10.59
CA VAL A 105 18.88 12.26 -9.81
C VAL A 105 18.45 12.31 -8.35
N VAL A 106 18.44 11.18 -7.66
CA VAL A 106 18.11 11.10 -6.25
C VAL A 106 19.29 11.55 -5.41
N LYS A 107 19.11 12.63 -4.66
CA LYS A 107 20.09 13.20 -3.73
C LYS A 107 19.76 12.83 -2.30
N VAL A 108 20.73 12.38 -1.55
CA VAL A 108 20.66 12.19 -0.10
C VAL A 108 20.66 13.55 0.59
N ILE A 109 19.57 13.88 1.26
CA ILE A 109 19.48 15.06 2.12
C ILE A 109 20.21 14.78 3.43
N SER A 110 19.84 13.68 4.09
CA SER A 110 20.44 13.23 5.34
C SER A 110 20.21 11.72 5.55
N PRO A 111 21.21 10.95 5.97
CA PRO A 111 20.93 9.67 6.60
C PRO A 111 20.36 9.92 8.00
N ILE A 112 19.42 9.08 8.42
CA ILE A 112 18.92 9.05 9.81
C ILE A 112 20.02 8.50 10.70
N ASP A 113 20.23 9.09 11.85
CA ASP A 113 21.22 8.61 12.81
C ASP A 113 20.94 7.14 13.21
N ASP A 114 22.01 6.38 13.43
CA ASP A 114 21.96 4.95 13.75
C ASP A 114 21.30 4.03 12.73
N SER A 115 20.85 4.57 11.61
CA SER A 115 20.25 3.80 10.51
C SER A 115 21.27 2.91 9.78
N PRO A 116 20.81 1.90 9.02
CA PRO A 116 21.69 1.10 8.16
C PRO A 116 22.52 1.93 7.19
N ALA A 117 21.97 2.99 6.64
CA ALA A 117 22.67 3.87 5.69
C ALA A 117 23.74 4.70 6.37
N SER A 118 23.46 5.24 7.56
CA SER A 118 24.43 5.98 8.37
C SER A 118 25.61 5.08 8.73
N LYS A 119 25.34 3.88 9.23
CA LYS A 119 26.35 2.86 9.57
C LYS A 119 27.17 2.40 8.38
N ALA A 120 26.59 2.34 7.18
CA ALA A 120 27.28 2.03 5.95
C ALA A 120 28.16 3.17 5.44
N GLY A 121 28.01 4.40 5.95
CA GLY A 121 28.81 5.56 5.56
C GLY A 121 28.22 6.36 4.39
N ILE A 122 26.94 6.26 4.12
CA ILE A 122 26.22 7.19 3.24
C ILE A 122 26.17 8.55 3.95
N LYS A 123 26.32 9.63 3.18
CA LYS A 123 26.42 11.00 3.71
C LYS A 123 25.45 11.94 2.99
N ALA A 124 25.09 13.02 3.67
CA ALA A 124 24.39 14.13 3.06
C ALA A 124 25.13 14.63 1.82
N GLY A 125 24.40 14.93 0.75
CA GLY A 125 24.95 15.36 -0.53
C GLY A 125 25.41 14.23 -1.47
N ASP A 126 25.28 12.98 -1.09
CA ASP A 126 25.51 11.84 -1.99
C ASP A 126 24.39 11.76 -3.05
N TYR A 127 24.73 11.38 -4.27
CA TYR A 127 23.79 11.15 -5.36
C TYR A 127 23.67 9.66 -5.63
N ILE A 128 22.47 9.10 -5.44
CA ILE A 128 22.19 7.69 -5.72
C ILE A 128 22.01 7.53 -7.22
N VAL A 129 22.87 6.74 -7.85
CA VAL A 129 22.88 6.53 -9.31
C VAL A 129 22.37 5.14 -9.70
N LYS A 130 22.50 4.14 -8.82
CA LYS A 130 21.95 2.79 -9.04
C LYS A 130 21.44 2.18 -7.74
N ILE A 131 20.39 1.40 -7.86
CA ILE A 131 19.80 0.55 -6.81
C ILE A 131 19.68 -0.84 -7.38
N ASN A 132 20.34 -1.86 -6.78
CA ASN A 132 20.37 -3.26 -7.28
C ASN A 132 20.64 -3.35 -8.80
N ASN A 133 21.63 -2.62 -9.32
CA ASN A 133 21.96 -2.51 -10.74
C ASN A 133 20.94 -1.76 -11.63
N ILE A 134 19.80 -1.33 -11.08
CA ILE A 134 18.82 -0.50 -11.79
C ILE A 134 19.31 0.96 -11.77
N GLN A 135 19.36 1.60 -12.93
CA GLN A 135 19.66 3.03 -13.04
C GLN A 135 18.49 3.84 -12.43
N VAL A 136 18.83 4.84 -11.60
CA VAL A 136 17.84 5.71 -10.96
C VAL A 136 17.51 6.93 -11.82
N GLN A 137 18.41 7.31 -12.71
CA GLN A 137 18.18 8.44 -13.61
C GLN A 137 16.94 8.23 -14.48
N GLY A 138 16.06 9.23 -14.52
CA GLY A 138 14.81 9.20 -15.26
C GLY A 138 13.64 8.56 -14.51
N LYS A 139 13.86 8.06 -13.30
CA LYS A 139 12.79 7.57 -12.39
C LYS A 139 12.24 8.71 -11.55
N SER A 140 11.00 8.59 -11.14
CA SER A 140 10.41 9.45 -10.12
C SER A 140 11.04 9.19 -8.74
N LEU A 141 10.86 10.14 -7.80
CA LEU A 141 11.30 9.95 -6.42
C LEU A 141 10.60 8.75 -5.77
N THR A 142 9.30 8.60 -6.02
CA THR A 142 8.49 7.48 -5.51
C THR A 142 9.02 6.14 -5.98
N GLU A 143 9.29 5.97 -7.28
CA GLU A 143 9.87 4.73 -7.81
C GLU A 143 11.25 4.41 -7.20
N ALA A 144 12.09 5.42 -7.00
CA ALA A 144 13.38 5.23 -6.37
C ALA A 144 13.26 4.83 -4.90
N VAL A 145 12.32 5.43 -4.16
CA VAL A 145 12.02 5.08 -2.76
C VAL A 145 11.49 3.65 -2.67
N GLU A 146 10.57 3.24 -3.55
CA GLU A 146 10.07 1.87 -3.58
C GLU A 146 11.18 0.83 -3.84
N LEU A 147 12.13 1.13 -4.72
CA LEU A 147 13.30 0.27 -4.91
C LEU A 147 14.19 0.17 -3.66
N MET A 148 14.27 1.24 -2.86
CA MET A 148 15.04 1.26 -1.61
C MET A 148 14.33 0.55 -0.46
N ARG A 149 13.00 0.58 -0.40
CA ARG A 149 12.18 -0.16 0.55
C ARG A 149 12.23 -1.67 0.28
N GLY A 150 11.85 -2.47 1.26
CA GLY A 150 11.73 -3.92 1.10
C GLY A 150 11.71 -4.65 2.44
N PRO A 151 11.66 -6.00 2.42
CA PRO A 151 11.60 -6.81 3.61
C PRO A 151 12.77 -6.53 4.56
N ILE A 152 12.46 -6.42 5.86
CA ILE A 152 13.47 -6.25 6.92
C ILE A 152 14.46 -7.43 6.85
N GLY A 153 15.74 -7.12 6.98
CA GLY A 153 16.81 -8.10 6.89
C GLY A 153 17.26 -8.46 5.46
N SER A 154 16.55 -8.01 4.42
CA SER A 154 16.99 -8.19 3.03
C SER A 154 18.15 -7.26 2.69
N GLU A 155 19.01 -7.69 1.76
CA GLU A 155 20.15 -6.92 1.30
C GLU A 155 19.81 -6.06 0.08
N ILE A 156 20.47 -4.93 -0.04
CA ILE A 156 20.36 -4.01 -1.18
C ILE A 156 21.74 -3.47 -1.51
N ASN A 157 22.02 -3.29 -2.81
CA ASN A 157 23.23 -2.64 -3.29
C ASN A 157 22.91 -1.22 -3.77
N ILE A 158 23.55 -0.22 -3.17
CA ILE A 158 23.42 1.19 -3.54
C ILE A 158 24.73 1.67 -4.15
N THR A 159 24.67 2.20 -5.36
CA THR A 159 25.80 2.88 -5.98
C THR A 159 25.56 4.39 -5.91
N ILE A 160 26.50 5.13 -5.36
CA ILE A 160 26.43 6.57 -5.23
C ILE A 160 27.58 7.27 -5.95
N ARG A 161 27.35 8.55 -6.29
CA ARG A 161 28.41 9.53 -6.60
C ARG A 161 28.49 10.53 -5.47
N ARG A 162 29.70 10.81 -5.03
CA ARG A 162 30.02 11.80 -3.97
C ARG A 162 30.91 12.89 -4.54
N VAL A 163 30.56 14.13 -4.26
CA VAL A 163 31.39 15.29 -4.67
C VAL A 163 32.79 15.14 -4.10
N GLY A 164 33.81 15.39 -4.93
CA GLY A 164 35.22 15.23 -4.57
C GLY A 164 35.77 13.80 -4.67
N VAL A 165 34.93 12.80 -4.99
CA VAL A 165 35.36 11.40 -5.18
C VAL A 165 35.23 11.02 -6.65
N LYS A 166 36.36 10.69 -7.32
CA LYS A 166 36.37 10.38 -8.77
C LYS A 166 35.60 9.09 -9.11
N LYS A 167 35.64 8.08 -8.26
CA LYS A 167 34.99 6.77 -8.48
C LYS A 167 33.63 6.71 -7.80
N ALA A 168 32.67 6.01 -8.42
CA ALA A 168 31.42 5.67 -7.77
C ALA A 168 31.67 4.74 -6.57
N LEU A 169 30.95 4.95 -5.49
CA LEU A 169 31.02 4.14 -4.28
C LEU A 169 29.87 3.15 -4.27
N ASN A 170 30.16 1.91 -3.89
CA ASN A 170 29.15 0.85 -3.78
C ASN A 170 28.98 0.47 -2.32
N PHE A 171 27.73 0.43 -1.86
CA PHE A 171 27.38 0.06 -0.51
C PHE A 171 26.43 -1.14 -0.55
N LYS A 172 26.78 -2.20 0.17
CA LYS A 172 25.90 -3.33 0.42
C LYS A 172 25.27 -3.13 1.80
N ILE A 173 23.98 -2.90 1.87
CA ILE A 173 23.27 -2.50 3.07
C ILE A 173 22.17 -3.52 3.36
N LYS A 174 22.02 -3.90 4.61
CA LYS A 174 20.90 -4.73 5.07
C LYS A 174 19.78 -3.82 5.57
N ARG A 175 18.56 -4.00 5.03
CA ARG A 175 17.40 -3.23 5.46
C ARG A 175 17.06 -3.53 6.91
N ALA A 176 16.72 -2.50 7.66
CA ALA A 176 16.24 -2.62 9.03
C ALA A 176 14.89 -1.95 9.20
N VAL A 177 14.29 -2.11 10.37
CA VAL A 177 13.14 -1.30 10.79
C VAL A 177 13.60 0.15 10.86
N ILE A 178 12.88 1.03 10.18
CA ILE A 178 13.05 2.47 10.26
C ILE A 178 11.80 3.04 10.91
N GLU A 179 11.96 3.59 12.10
CA GLU A 179 10.88 4.26 12.83
C GLU A 179 10.71 5.69 12.32
N VAL A 180 9.46 6.06 12.09
CA VAL A 180 9.11 7.43 11.73
C VAL A 180 8.92 8.22 13.02
N ALA A 181 9.77 9.22 13.25
CA ALA A 181 9.62 10.10 14.41
C ALA A 181 8.34 10.93 14.29
N SER A 182 7.30 10.52 15.03
CA SER A 182 6.00 11.20 15.09
C SER A 182 5.96 12.34 16.12
N VAL A 183 6.98 12.42 16.98
CA VAL A 183 7.05 13.40 18.08
C VAL A 183 8.34 14.21 18.02
N LYS A 184 8.20 15.53 18.04
CA LYS A 184 9.31 16.48 18.18
C LYS A 184 9.18 17.19 19.53
N SER A 185 10.28 17.39 20.22
CA SER A 185 10.30 18.15 21.48
C SER A 185 11.44 19.16 21.48
N GLU A 186 11.19 20.29 22.13
CA GLU A 186 12.18 21.34 22.36
C GLU A 186 11.90 22.06 23.68
N ILE A 187 12.93 22.62 24.30
CA ILE A 187 12.77 23.49 25.45
C ILE A 187 12.77 24.94 24.98
N LYS A 188 11.65 25.64 25.11
CA LYS A 188 11.50 27.06 24.79
C LYS A 188 11.73 27.91 26.04
N ASN A 189 12.38 29.05 25.86
CA ASN A 189 12.63 30.04 26.94
C ASN A 189 13.29 29.42 28.20
N LYS A 190 14.09 28.37 28.04
CA LYS A 190 14.83 27.63 29.08
C LYS A 190 13.98 26.83 30.09
N ASN A 191 12.66 27.01 30.13
CA ASN A 191 11.81 26.37 31.15
C ASN A 191 10.44 25.90 30.65
N ILE A 192 10.17 26.01 29.34
CA ILE A 192 8.90 25.57 28.77
C ILE A 192 9.22 24.35 27.85
N GLY A 193 8.73 23.17 28.23
CA GLY A 193 8.73 22.01 27.36
C GLY A 193 7.69 22.17 26.26
N TYR A 194 8.09 22.07 25.00
CA TYR A 194 7.19 22.07 23.85
C TYR A 194 7.26 20.69 23.17
N ILE A 195 6.12 20.04 23.04
CA ILE A 195 5.98 18.77 22.36
C ILE A 195 5.04 18.96 21.17
N ARG A 196 5.48 18.53 20.00
CA ARG A 196 4.70 18.54 18.76
C ARG A 196 4.52 17.14 18.24
N LEU A 197 3.28 16.71 18.13
CA LEU A 197 2.90 15.51 17.43
C LEU A 197 2.71 15.85 15.94
N THR A 198 3.46 15.18 15.07
CA THR A 198 3.44 15.42 13.61
C THR A 198 2.57 14.43 12.87
N SER A 199 2.40 13.23 13.42
CA SER A 199 1.53 12.17 12.92
C SER A 199 1.08 11.29 14.08
N PHE A 200 0.00 10.53 13.88
CA PHE A 200 -0.49 9.55 14.83
C PHE A 200 -0.24 8.16 14.27
N ASN A 201 0.56 7.37 14.99
CA ASN A 201 0.82 5.97 14.72
C ASN A 201 0.91 5.18 16.03
N GLU A 202 1.09 3.88 15.96
CA GLU A 202 1.13 3.01 17.14
C GLU A 202 2.22 3.41 18.14
N ASN A 203 3.36 3.95 17.65
CA ASN A 203 4.49 4.36 18.47
C ASN A 203 4.37 5.77 19.06
N SER A 204 3.36 6.56 18.66
CA SER A 204 3.22 7.98 19.05
C SER A 204 3.09 8.16 20.56
N SER A 205 2.35 7.28 21.26
CA SER A 205 2.18 7.33 22.71
C SER A 205 3.51 7.16 23.46
N ASP A 206 4.30 6.19 23.05
CA ASP A 206 5.57 5.88 23.71
C ASP A 206 6.62 6.94 23.39
N GLN A 207 6.66 7.43 22.14
CA GLN A 207 7.50 8.58 21.77
C GLN A 207 7.17 9.86 22.55
N VAL A 208 5.89 10.11 22.88
CA VAL A 208 5.51 11.24 23.75
C VAL A 208 6.02 11.03 25.16
N LYS A 209 5.87 9.84 25.74
CA LYS A 209 6.38 9.51 27.09
C LYS A 209 7.90 9.71 27.19
N ASP A 210 8.64 9.31 26.16
CA ASP A 210 10.10 9.46 26.12
C ASP A 210 10.58 10.91 26.03
N LYS A 211 9.69 11.84 25.69
CA LYS A 211 10.00 13.27 25.52
C LYS A 211 9.51 14.15 26.68
N ILE A 212 8.81 13.56 27.67
CA ILE A 212 8.39 14.22 28.91
C ILE A 212 9.43 14.02 29.99
#